data_3f87cb02b0f852c1d4f07fa037db8e7e
#
_entry.id   3f87cb02b0f852c1d4f07fa037db8e7e
#
_cell.length_a   1.000
_cell.length_b   1.000
_cell.length_c   1.000
_cell.angle_alpha   90.00
_cell.angle_beta   90.00
_cell.angle_gamma   90.00
#
_symmetry.space_group_name_H-M   'P 1'
#
loop_
_entity.id
_entity.type
_entity.pdbx_description
1 polymer ?
#
loop_
_entity_poly.entity_id
_entity_poly.type
_entity_poly.pdbx_seq_one_letter_code
_entity_poly.pdbx_strand_id
1 'polypeptide(L)'
;MKMKTVFAFLSMVIAWMSVASTSGAAEAGKDSSALSLARQLNQAFIDVAEKVSPSVVVIQVAQKPGYGEQEQEENPLYEMLPPEFRRQLEEQRDKLRKEQRNGRKFHRKPEFSGEGSGIVIRKEGFILTNRHVVDGAEKIKVRLKDGTEFDAEIRGVDVQSDLAVIKIDPKGASLTVAKLADSDKTRVGEFAIAIGAPFLLDYSVTFGHVSAKGRSNIIMDGAADQDFIQTDASINPGNSGGPLVDIDGEVIGINTLIRGMSTGIGFAIPSNFAREVTDKLVSDGKFVRAYLGVAISPLKGDNEYRDLITGVTDGVVITAIPPDGPAAKSDLKPGDVITAVEGRAVSTAQQLKKEIRGKKIGAPVTLDVHRFGKNIKVKVKPEAWPEEMPSMLARRGVEPEDKAGTFGLTLQSVSKDLAEQYGIEKTEGVLVTEVERGSVAERKGLKPGDVITEVNGKSVSSPKQFAQAMKTADLKKGVVILYKAKGTSKIEVLRDDGE
;
A
#
# COMPACT_ATOMS: atom_id res chain seq x y z
N MET A 1 -8.14 -69.67 -63.08
CA MET A 1 -7.48 -68.41 -62.82
C MET A 1 -8.38 -67.37 -62.13
N LYS A 2 -9.24 -67.82 -61.19
CA LYS A 2 -10.19 -66.88 -60.48
C LYS A 2 -10.24 -67.04 -58.96
N MET A 3 -9.30 -67.80 -58.34
CA MET A 3 -9.37 -68.08 -56.90
C MET A 3 -8.23 -67.44 -56.10
N LYS A 4 -7.22 -66.88 -56.78
CA LYS A 4 -6.10 -66.19 -56.10
C LYS A 4 -6.31 -64.68 -55.80
N THR A 5 -7.31 -64.05 -56.46
CA THR A 5 -7.54 -62.61 -56.29
C THR A 5 -8.50 -62.30 -55.15
N VAL A 6 -9.28 -63.27 -54.65
CA VAL A 6 -10.19 -63.04 -53.50
C VAL A 6 -9.48 -63.06 -52.15
N PHE A 7 -8.39 -63.86 -52.06
CA PHE A 7 -7.60 -63.92 -50.83
C PHE A 7 -6.72 -62.65 -50.53
N ALA A 8 -6.33 -61.97 -51.62
CA ALA A 8 -5.54 -60.70 -51.45
C ALA A 8 -6.41 -59.55 -50.98
N PHE A 9 -7.70 -59.50 -51.32
CA PHE A 9 -8.62 -58.40 -50.85
C PHE A 9 -9.05 -58.60 -49.40
N LEU A 10 -9.17 -59.86 -48.94
CA LEU A 10 -9.59 -60.12 -47.54
C LEU A 10 -8.45 -59.85 -46.53
N SER A 11 -7.19 -60.07 -46.95
CA SER A 11 -6.01 -59.73 -46.10
C SER A 11 -5.78 -58.20 -45.95
N MET A 12 -6.17 -57.41 -46.97
CA MET A 12 -6.01 -55.97 -46.96
C MET A 12 -7.06 -55.23 -46.11
N VAL A 13 -8.30 -55.83 -46.06
CA VAL A 13 -9.38 -55.30 -45.21
C VAL A 13 -9.11 -55.59 -43.70
N ILE A 14 -8.52 -56.74 -43.36
CA ILE A 14 -8.21 -57.11 -42.00
C ILE A 14 -6.99 -56.29 -41.50
N ALA A 15 -6.04 -55.92 -42.35
CA ALA A 15 -4.91 -55.05 -41.99
C ALA A 15 -5.37 -53.56 -41.80
N TRP A 16 -6.44 -53.13 -42.50
CA TRP A 16 -6.98 -51.77 -42.32
C TRP A 16 -7.85 -51.62 -41.08
N MET A 17 -8.53 -52.68 -40.63
CA MET A 17 -9.27 -52.67 -39.36
C MET A 17 -8.38 -52.76 -38.12
N SER A 18 -7.15 -53.28 -38.22
CA SER A 18 -6.21 -53.35 -37.09
C SER A 18 -5.43 -52.04 -36.86
N VAL A 19 -5.35 -51.14 -37.85
CA VAL A 19 -4.71 -49.84 -37.71
C VAL A 19 -5.67 -48.77 -37.19
N ALA A 20 -6.98 -48.93 -37.39
CA ALA A 20 -7.98 -47.98 -36.88
C ALA A 20 -8.28 -48.14 -35.37
N SER A 21 -7.93 -49.26 -34.76
CA SER A 21 -8.22 -49.50 -33.32
C SER A 21 -7.12 -49.09 -32.36
N THR A 22 -5.93 -48.72 -32.87
CA THR A 22 -4.81 -48.29 -31.99
C THR A 22 -4.70 -46.77 -31.79
N SER A 23 -5.33 -45.95 -32.66
CA SER A 23 -5.35 -44.50 -32.50
C SER A 23 -6.41 -43.99 -31.50
N GLY A 24 -7.50 -44.71 -31.32
CA GLY A 24 -8.55 -44.32 -30.38
C GLY A 24 -8.25 -44.59 -28.91
N ALA A 25 -7.42 -45.61 -28.60
CA ALA A 25 -7.04 -45.94 -27.23
C ALA A 25 -5.96 -45.03 -26.66
N ALA A 26 -5.11 -44.45 -27.53
CA ALA A 26 -4.08 -43.50 -27.08
C ALA A 26 -4.63 -42.07 -26.81
N GLU A 27 -5.68 -41.66 -27.52
CA GLU A 27 -6.37 -40.38 -27.26
C GLU A 27 -7.30 -40.46 -26.03
N ALA A 28 -8.01 -41.56 -25.84
CA ALA A 28 -8.84 -41.77 -24.66
C ALA A 28 -8.01 -41.87 -23.37
N GLY A 29 -6.77 -42.39 -23.43
CA GLY A 29 -5.85 -42.44 -22.29
C GLY A 29 -5.24 -41.10 -21.92
N LYS A 30 -5.00 -40.20 -22.89
CA LYS A 30 -4.52 -38.83 -22.64
C LYS A 30 -5.60 -37.93 -22.09
N ASP A 31 -6.81 -38.03 -22.60
CA ASP A 31 -7.98 -37.28 -22.09
C ASP A 31 -8.34 -37.69 -20.65
N SER A 32 -8.25 -39.01 -20.34
CA SER A 32 -8.50 -39.47 -18.96
C SER A 32 -7.47 -39.01 -17.96
N SER A 33 -6.18 -38.86 -18.33
CA SER A 33 -5.12 -38.38 -17.42
C SER A 33 -5.22 -36.86 -17.17
N ALA A 34 -5.51 -36.06 -18.21
CA ALA A 34 -5.70 -34.61 -18.07
C ALA A 34 -6.95 -34.30 -17.24
N LEU A 35 -8.05 -35.03 -17.45
CA LEU A 35 -9.26 -34.87 -16.66
C LEU A 35 -9.06 -35.30 -15.19
N SER A 36 -8.25 -36.33 -14.96
CA SER A 36 -7.87 -36.75 -13.60
C SER A 36 -7.08 -35.65 -12.84
N LEU A 37 -6.10 -35.03 -13.51
CA LEU A 37 -5.35 -33.89 -12.93
C LEU A 37 -6.26 -32.70 -12.65
N ALA A 38 -7.16 -32.36 -13.57
CA ALA A 38 -8.12 -31.28 -13.39
C ALA A 38 -9.06 -31.53 -12.18
N ARG A 39 -9.51 -32.78 -12.01
CA ARG A 39 -10.32 -33.18 -10.85
C ARG A 39 -9.53 -33.10 -9.54
N GLN A 40 -8.26 -33.49 -9.53
CA GLN A 40 -7.40 -33.39 -8.35
C GLN A 40 -7.19 -31.92 -7.94
N LEU A 41 -6.93 -31.04 -8.90
CA LEU A 41 -6.81 -29.60 -8.64
C LEU A 41 -8.12 -29.01 -8.11
N ASN A 42 -9.26 -29.36 -8.74
CA ASN A 42 -10.57 -28.93 -8.25
C ASN A 42 -10.82 -29.40 -6.82
N GLN A 43 -10.45 -30.65 -6.48
CA GLN A 43 -10.60 -31.17 -5.12
C GLN A 43 -9.73 -30.38 -4.14
N ALA A 44 -8.48 -30.06 -4.50
CA ALA A 44 -7.61 -29.25 -3.66
C ALA A 44 -8.24 -27.88 -3.30
N PHE A 45 -8.89 -27.21 -4.28
CA PHE A 45 -9.59 -25.96 -4.01
C PHE A 45 -10.81 -26.13 -3.09
N ILE A 46 -11.55 -27.21 -3.25
CA ILE A 46 -12.68 -27.55 -2.37
C ILE A 46 -12.17 -27.77 -0.93
N ASP A 47 -11.11 -28.57 -0.78
CA ASP A 47 -10.53 -28.88 0.52
C ASP A 47 -10.04 -27.60 1.25
N VAL A 48 -9.42 -26.68 0.52
CA VAL A 48 -9.02 -25.37 1.07
C VAL A 48 -10.23 -24.57 1.53
N ALA A 49 -11.27 -24.47 0.70
CA ALA A 49 -12.49 -23.73 1.05
C ALA A 49 -13.18 -24.33 2.29
N GLU A 50 -13.28 -25.65 2.37
CA GLU A 50 -13.87 -26.35 3.53
C GLU A 50 -13.04 -26.19 4.81
N LYS A 51 -11.71 -26.26 4.69
CA LYS A 51 -10.77 -26.12 5.79
C LYS A 51 -10.77 -24.71 6.39
N VAL A 52 -10.83 -23.70 5.55
CA VAL A 52 -10.62 -22.28 5.98
C VAL A 52 -11.93 -21.60 6.36
N SER A 53 -13.04 -21.85 5.63
CA SER A 53 -14.32 -21.17 5.88
C SER A 53 -14.79 -21.19 7.34
N PRO A 54 -14.58 -22.25 8.16
CA PRO A 54 -14.97 -22.21 9.57
C PRO A 54 -14.25 -21.17 10.42
N SER A 55 -13.11 -20.65 9.95
CA SER A 55 -12.38 -19.56 10.61
C SER A 55 -12.79 -18.17 10.12
N VAL A 56 -13.60 -18.08 9.06
CA VAL A 56 -14.09 -16.82 8.50
C VAL A 56 -15.43 -16.49 9.11
N VAL A 57 -15.67 -15.23 9.41
CA VAL A 57 -16.90 -14.75 10.00
C VAL A 57 -17.52 -13.62 9.20
N VAL A 58 -18.85 -13.51 9.24
CA VAL A 58 -19.60 -12.35 8.79
C VAL A 58 -19.58 -11.29 9.88
N ILE A 59 -19.26 -10.05 9.53
CA ILE A 59 -19.33 -8.91 10.43
C ILE A 59 -20.42 -7.98 9.94
N GLN A 60 -21.42 -7.74 10.80
CA GLN A 60 -22.52 -6.83 10.54
C GLN A 60 -22.41 -5.63 11.47
N VAL A 61 -22.57 -4.43 10.89
CA VAL A 61 -22.38 -3.17 11.61
C VAL A 61 -23.64 -2.32 11.52
N ALA A 62 -24.14 -1.90 12.67
CA ALA A 62 -25.09 -0.82 12.78
C ALA A 62 -24.31 0.47 13.04
N GLN A 63 -24.42 1.44 12.13
CA GLN A 63 -23.68 2.70 12.22
C GLN A 63 -24.36 3.69 13.18
N LYS A 64 -23.56 4.56 13.80
CA LYS A 64 -24.04 5.67 14.61
C LYS A 64 -24.91 6.61 13.76
N PRO A 65 -26.01 7.17 14.32
CA PRO A 65 -26.80 8.17 13.62
C PRO A 65 -25.94 9.37 13.19
N GLY A 66 -25.98 9.71 11.89
CA GLY A 66 -25.20 10.82 11.33
C GLY A 66 -23.75 10.47 10.95
N TYR A 67 -23.27 9.26 11.24
CA TYR A 67 -22.00 8.77 10.74
C TYR A 67 -22.12 8.49 9.23
N GLY A 68 -21.22 9.07 8.46
CA GLY A 68 -21.20 8.89 7.00
C GLY A 68 -21.83 10.04 6.21
N GLU A 69 -22.42 11.06 6.85
CA GLU A 69 -22.87 12.25 6.12
C GLU A 69 -21.72 13.21 5.77
N GLN A 70 -20.66 13.26 6.58
CA GLN A 70 -19.49 14.12 6.38
C GLN A 70 -18.21 13.35 5.96
N GLU A 71 -18.02 12.10 6.42
CA GLU A 71 -16.77 11.36 6.14
C GLU A 71 -16.76 10.62 4.80
N GLN A 72 -17.92 10.35 4.18
CA GLN A 72 -17.94 9.67 2.87
C GLN A 72 -17.49 10.57 1.71
N GLU A 73 -17.67 11.89 1.82
CA GLU A 73 -17.15 12.84 0.82
C GLU A 73 -15.63 13.03 0.92
N GLU A 74 -15.03 12.73 2.09
CA GLU A 74 -13.58 12.84 2.33
C GLU A 74 -12.86 11.47 2.32
N ASN A 75 -13.58 10.36 2.15
CA ASN A 75 -12.99 9.03 2.17
C ASN A 75 -12.42 8.65 0.79
N PRO A 76 -11.09 8.55 0.63
CA PRO A 76 -10.47 8.16 -0.65
C PRO A 76 -10.96 6.82 -1.19
N LEU A 77 -11.39 5.90 -0.31
CA LEU A 77 -11.99 4.62 -0.70
C LEU A 77 -13.36 4.78 -1.37
N TYR A 78 -14.13 5.82 -1.00
CA TYR A 78 -15.41 6.12 -1.65
C TYR A 78 -15.22 6.60 -3.08
N GLU A 79 -14.19 7.42 -3.33
CA GLU A 79 -13.84 7.84 -4.70
C GLU A 79 -13.36 6.70 -5.58
N MET A 80 -12.78 5.65 -4.99
CA MET A 80 -12.33 4.44 -5.68
C MET A 80 -13.49 3.48 -6.00
N LEU A 81 -14.67 3.65 -5.37
CA LEU A 81 -15.85 2.86 -5.71
C LEU A 81 -16.35 3.23 -7.11
N PRO A 82 -16.78 2.25 -7.91
CA PRO A 82 -17.36 2.50 -9.21
C PRO A 82 -18.62 3.37 -9.12
N PRO A 83 -18.88 4.18 -10.15
CA PRO A 83 -20.01 5.11 -10.16
C PRO A 83 -21.36 4.45 -9.89
N GLU A 84 -21.54 3.20 -10.33
CA GLU A 84 -22.78 2.43 -10.12
C GLU A 84 -22.99 2.05 -8.65
N PHE A 85 -21.91 1.71 -7.93
CA PHE A 85 -21.96 1.40 -6.50
C PHE A 85 -22.15 2.65 -5.66
N ARG A 86 -21.48 3.75 -6.01
CA ARG A 86 -21.73 5.05 -5.38
C ARG A 86 -23.19 5.41 -5.53
N ARG A 87 -23.76 5.28 -6.72
CA ARG A 87 -25.16 5.56 -6.99
C ARG A 87 -26.11 4.65 -6.20
N GLN A 88 -25.82 3.34 -6.07
CA GLN A 88 -26.62 2.44 -5.25
C GLN A 88 -26.59 2.81 -3.76
N LEU A 89 -25.41 3.17 -3.25
CA LEU A 89 -25.26 3.66 -1.87
C LEU A 89 -26.00 4.98 -1.66
N GLU A 90 -25.93 5.90 -2.62
CA GLU A 90 -26.66 7.17 -2.60
C GLU A 90 -28.19 6.95 -2.67
N GLU A 91 -28.67 6.07 -3.54
CA GLU A 91 -30.08 5.72 -3.63
C GLU A 91 -30.61 5.05 -2.36
N GLN A 92 -29.86 4.18 -1.73
CA GLN A 92 -30.20 3.61 -0.42
C GLN A 92 -30.24 4.69 0.64
N ARG A 93 -29.27 5.59 0.67
CA ARG A 93 -29.20 6.73 1.59
C ARG A 93 -30.38 7.68 1.42
N ASP A 94 -30.75 8.01 0.20
CA ASP A 94 -31.90 8.89 -0.08
C ASP A 94 -33.24 8.23 0.31
N LYS A 95 -33.37 6.93 0.16
CA LYS A 95 -34.54 6.18 0.67
C LYS A 95 -34.62 6.28 2.20
N LEU A 96 -33.53 6.07 2.90
CA LEU A 96 -33.44 6.21 4.35
C LEU A 96 -33.73 7.63 4.83
N ARG A 97 -33.20 8.67 4.15
CA ARG A 97 -33.51 10.09 4.43
C ARG A 97 -35.00 10.42 4.26
N LYS A 98 -35.63 9.92 3.20
CA LYS A 98 -37.04 10.12 2.94
C LYS A 98 -37.94 9.46 4.00
N GLU A 99 -37.55 8.28 4.47
CA GLU A 99 -38.23 7.56 5.56
C GLU A 99 -38.07 8.26 6.92
N GLN A 100 -36.90 8.84 7.20
CA GLN A 100 -36.66 9.64 8.42
C GLN A 100 -37.46 10.94 8.46
N ARG A 101 -37.68 11.61 7.31
CA ARG A 101 -38.50 12.84 7.23
C ARG A 101 -39.99 12.62 7.51
N ASN A 102 -40.50 11.39 7.37
CA ASN A 102 -41.90 11.06 7.57
C ASN A 102 -42.32 10.83 9.05
N GLY A 103 -41.51 11.30 10.01
CA GLY A 103 -41.97 11.63 11.37
C GLY A 103 -42.49 10.50 12.25
N ARG A 104 -42.18 9.25 11.98
CA ARG A 104 -42.48 8.15 12.91
C ARG A 104 -41.30 7.89 13.84
N LYS A 105 -41.36 8.45 15.06
CA LYS A 105 -40.50 8.05 16.19
C LYS A 105 -40.84 6.61 16.61
N PHE A 106 -40.36 5.64 15.87
CA PHE A 106 -40.28 4.28 16.39
C PHE A 106 -38.94 4.12 17.10
N HIS A 107 -38.94 3.45 18.24
CA HIS A 107 -37.73 2.85 18.81
C HIS A 107 -37.21 1.84 17.78
N ARG A 108 -36.40 2.30 16.81
CA ARG A 108 -35.80 1.44 15.81
C ARG A 108 -34.77 0.54 16.50
N LYS A 109 -34.93 -0.76 16.35
CA LYS A 109 -33.81 -1.69 16.49
C LYS A 109 -32.69 -1.22 15.58
N PRO A 110 -31.42 -1.26 16.01
CA PRO A 110 -30.30 -0.91 15.15
C PRO A 110 -30.42 -1.67 13.82
N GLU A 111 -30.46 -0.94 12.72
CA GLU A 111 -30.51 -1.55 11.39
C GLU A 111 -29.07 -1.79 10.96
N PHE A 112 -28.69 -3.06 10.84
CA PHE A 112 -27.36 -3.46 10.36
C PHE A 112 -27.29 -3.20 8.87
N SER A 113 -26.56 -2.14 8.47
CA SER A 113 -26.46 -1.65 7.10
C SER A 113 -25.06 -1.84 6.51
N GLY A 114 -24.05 -2.01 7.35
CA GLY A 114 -22.67 -2.34 6.94
C GLY A 114 -22.39 -3.83 7.08
N GLU A 115 -21.64 -4.38 6.15
CA GLU A 115 -21.26 -5.78 6.15
C GLU A 115 -19.81 -5.97 5.64
N GLY A 116 -19.11 -6.90 6.22
CA GLY A 116 -17.79 -7.34 5.83
C GLY A 116 -17.45 -8.71 6.39
N SER A 117 -16.23 -9.10 6.18
CA SER A 117 -15.68 -10.36 6.66
C SER A 117 -14.63 -10.14 7.74
N GLY A 118 -14.34 -11.21 8.49
CA GLY A 118 -13.21 -11.27 9.41
C GLY A 118 -12.68 -12.68 9.54
N ILE A 119 -11.53 -12.83 10.19
CA ILE A 119 -10.96 -14.13 10.53
C ILE A 119 -10.76 -14.25 12.03
N VAL A 120 -11.12 -15.41 12.58
CA VAL A 120 -10.81 -15.75 13.96
C VAL A 120 -9.32 -16.01 14.10
N ILE A 121 -8.64 -15.23 14.94
CA ILE A 121 -7.18 -15.31 15.13
C ILE A 121 -6.76 -15.92 16.46
N ARG A 122 -7.67 -16.00 17.43
CA ARG A 122 -7.44 -16.64 18.74
C ARG A 122 -8.72 -17.32 19.25
N LYS A 123 -8.56 -18.44 19.94
CA LYS A 123 -9.68 -19.20 20.53
C LYS A 123 -10.49 -18.41 21.57
N GLU A 124 -9.88 -17.39 22.16
CA GLU A 124 -10.52 -16.49 23.10
C GLU A 124 -11.53 -15.55 22.44
N GLY A 125 -11.70 -15.60 21.11
CA GLY A 125 -12.68 -14.81 20.37
C GLY A 125 -12.15 -13.49 19.83
N PHE A 126 -10.84 -13.37 19.60
CA PHE A 126 -10.29 -12.25 18.84
C PHE A 126 -10.45 -12.51 17.35
N ILE A 127 -10.92 -11.48 16.63
CA ILE A 127 -11.22 -11.52 15.21
C ILE A 127 -10.50 -10.36 14.57
N LEU A 128 -9.75 -10.63 13.50
CA LEU A 128 -9.09 -9.63 12.65
C LEU A 128 -9.99 -9.31 11.47
N THR A 129 -10.11 -8.03 11.16
CA THR A 129 -10.85 -7.49 10.01
C THR A 129 -10.22 -6.19 9.51
N ASN A 130 -10.81 -5.55 8.51
CA ASN A 130 -10.41 -4.19 8.13
C ASN A 130 -11.04 -3.14 9.05
N ARG A 131 -10.34 -2.01 9.24
CA ARG A 131 -10.86 -0.86 10.00
C ARG A 131 -12.13 -0.33 9.36
N HIS A 132 -12.15 -0.11 8.03
CA HIS A 132 -13.30 0.44 7.34
C HIS A 132 -14.58 -0.41 7.49
N VAL A 133 -14.46 -1.71 7.80
CA VAL A 133 -15.62 -2.59 8.07
C VAL A 133 -16.31 -2.22 9.38
N VAL A 134 -15.57 -1.78 10.39
CA VAL A 134 -16.07 -1.50 11.75
C VAL A 134 -16.10 0.00 12.09
N ASP A 135 -15.73 0.84 11.14
CA ASP A 135 -15.65 2.28 11.36
C ASP A 135 -17.03 2.88 11.58
N GLY A 136 -17.15 3.81 12.55
CA GLY A 136 -18.43 4.40 12.92
C GLY A 136 -19.46 3.45 13.53
N ALA A 137 -19.07 2.23 13.89
CA ALA A 137 -19.96 1.25 14.47
C ALA A 137 -20.55 1.72 15.81
N GLU A 138 -21.88 1.67 15.94
CA GLU A 138 -22.59 1.72 17.21
C GLU A 138 -22.72 0.33 17.81
N LYS A 139 -23.02 -0.66 16.96
CA LYS A 139 -23.11 -2.08 17.34
C LYS A 139 -22.47 -2.94 16.26
N ILE A 140 -21.82 -4.00 16.70
CA ILE A 140 -21.19 -4.99 15.82
C ILE A 140 -21.75 -6.36 16.20
N LYS A 141 -22.18 -7.11 15.19
CA LYS A 141 -22.52 -8.52 15.30
C LYS A 141 -21.58 -9.37 14.47
N VAL A 142 -21.19 -10.48 15.00
CA VAL A 142 -20.39 -11.50 14.34
C VAL A 142 -21.21 -12.75 14.18
N ARG A 143 -21.29 -13.28 12.97
CA ARG A 143 -21.96 -14.56 12.69
C ARG A 143 -20.93 -15.57 12.18
N LEU A 144 -20.87 -16.72 12.84
CA LEU A 144 -20.03 -17.85 12.45
C LEU A 144 -20.66 -18.63 11.28
N LYS A 145 -19.89 -19.55 10.69
CA LYS A 145 -20.34 -20.40 9.59
C LYS A 145 -21.54 -21.29 9.94
N ASP A 146 -21.67 -21.71 11.19
CA ASP A 146 -22.80 -22.52 11.69
C ASP A 146 -24.06 -21.69 11.98
N GLY A 147 -24.01 -20.36 11.74
CA GLY A 147 -25.11 -19.45 12.01
C GLY A 147 -25.13 -18.87 13.43
N THR A 148 -24.22 -19.27 14.32
CA THR A 148 -24.15 -18.72 15.68
C THR A 148 -23.76 -17.26 15.65
N GLU A 149 -24.51 -16.40 16.35
CA GLU A 149 -24.28 -14.96 16.42
C GLU A 149 -23.75 -14.52 17.78
N PHE A 150 -22.84 -13.55 17.75
CA PHE A 150 -22.26 -12.90 18.92
C PHE A 150 -22.29 -11.39 18.77
N ASP A 151 -22.51 -10.66 19.85
CA ASP A 151 -22.18 -9.25 19.92
C ASP A 151 -20.65 -9.10 20.03
N ALA A 152 -20.09 -8.10 19.39
CA ALA A 152 -18.66 -7.85 19.38
C ALA A 152 -18.33 -6.43 19.80
N GLU A 153 -17.15 -6.27 20.39
CA GLU A 153 -16.59 -4.98 20.78
C GLU A 153 -15.27 -4.73 20.03
N ILE A 154 -15.00 -3.47 19.69
CA ILE A 154 -13.72 -3.09 19.11
C ILE A 154 -12.65 -3.17 20.17
N ARG A 155 -11.64 -4.02 19.97
CA ARG A 155 -10.46 -4.12 20.84
C ARG A 155 -9.40 -3.09 20.50
N GLY A 156 -9.23 -2.78 19.22
CA GLY A 156 -8.32 -1.76 18.72
C GLY A 156 -8.41 -1.61 17.21
N VAL A 157 -8.04 -0.43 16.73
CA VAL A 157 -8.02 -0.08 15.32
C VAL A 157 -6.70 0.56 14.96
N ASP A 158 -6.28 0.38 13.71
CA ASP A 158 -5.12 1.05 13.13
C ASP A 158 -5.49 1.66 11.77
N VAL A 159 -5.53 2.98 11.74
CA VAL A 159 -5.97 3.75 10.56
C VAL A 159 -5.02 3.54 9.38
N GLN A 160 -3.71 3.52 9.63
CA GLN A 160 -2.71 3.49 8.56
C GLN A 160 -2.61 2.14 7.85
N SER A 161 -2.90 1.03 8.53
CA SER A 161 -2.92 -0.30 7.91
C SER A 161 -4.30 -0.73 7.46
N ASP A 162 -5.35 0.03 7.77
CA ASP A 162 -6.74 -0.36 7.58
C ASP A 162 -7.08 -1.70 8.27
N LEU A 163 -6.52 -1.97 9.45
CA LEU A 163 -6.79 -3.17 10.24
C LEU A 163 -7.52 -2.83 11.54
N ALA A 164 -8.39 -3.74 11.96
CA ALA A 164 -9.07 -3.71 13.24
C ALA A 164 -9.10 -5.09 13.88
N VAL A 165 -9.07 -5.12 15.20
CA VAL A 165 -9.36 -6.32 16.00
C VAL A 165 -10.63 -6.09 16.80
N ILE A 166 -11.58 -7.00 16.64
CA ILE A 166 -12.80 -7.05 17.45
C ILE A 166 -12.78 -8.27 18.35
N LYS A 167 -13.56 -8.24 19.41
CA LYS A 167 -13.61 -9.29 20.44
C LYS A 167 -15.04 -9.73 20.66
N ILE A 168 -15.26 -11.04 20.57
CA ILE A 168 -16.51 -11.71 20.99
C ILE A 168 -16.28 -12.53 22.25
N ASP A 169 -17.32 -12.74 23.04
CA ASP A 169 -17.33 -13.76 24.08
C ASP A 169 -17.82 -15.08 23.49
N PRO A 170 -16.97 -16.11 23.34
CA PRO A 170 -17.35 -17.36 22.69
C PRO A 170 -18.42 -18.17 23.49
N LYS A 171 -18.63 -17.91 24.78
CA LYS A 171 -19.59 -18.60 25.63
C LYS A 171 -19.50 -20.14 25.56
N GLY A 172 -18.28 -20.67 25.40
CA GLY A 172 -18.01 -22.10 25.25
C GLY A 172 -18.12 -22.66 23.85
N ALA A 173 -18.45 -21.83 22.82
CA ALA A 173 -18.39 -22.25 21.42
C ALA A 173 -16.95 -22.56 20.99
N SER A 174 -16.79 -23.62 20.20
CA SER A 174 -15.49 -23.99 19.64
C SER A 174 -15.18 -23.12 18.40
N LEU A 175 -14.23 -22.20 18.52
CA LEU A 175 -13.81 -21.36 17.42
C LEU A 175 -12.67 -22.00 16.62
N THR A 176 -12.81 -22.08 15.29
CA THR A 176 -11.73 -22.46 14.39
C THR A 176 -10.84 -21.24 14.14
N VAL A 177 -9.55 -21.37 14.45
CA VAL A 177 -8.56 -20.29 14.30
C VAL A 177 -7.88 -20.40 12.96
N ALA A 178 -7.83 -19.28 12.21
CA ALA A 178 -7.10 -19.20 10.95
C ALA A 178 -5.58 -19.29 11.18
N LYS A 179 -4.89 -20.04 10.33
CA LYS A 179 -3.43 -20.14 10.36
C LYS A 179 -2.83 -19.09 9.43
N LEU A 180 -1.99 -18.19 9.96
CA LEU A 180 -1.27 -17.19 9.18
C LEU A 180 0.02 -17.78 8.62
N ALA A 181 0.19 -17.71 7.30
CA ALA A 181 1.43 -18.07 6.60
C ALA A 181 2.54 -17.03 6.85
N ASP A 182 3.74 -17.34 6.39
CA ASP A 182 4.83 -16.38 6.26
C ASP A 182 4.76 -15.71 4.88
N SER A 183 4.09 -14.55 4.79
CA SER A 183 3.89 -13.83 3.54
C SER A 183 5.18 -13.34 2.86
N ASP A 184 6.31 -13.30 3.56
CA ASP A 184 7.60 -12.98 2.93
C ASP A 184 8.03 -14.11 1.97
N LYS A 185 7.62 -15.36 2.23
CA LYS A 185 7.89 -16.54 1.40
C LYS A 185 6.93 -16.70 0.22
N THR A 186 5.77 -16.07 0.26
CA THR A 186 4.80 -16.09 -0.84
C THR A 186 5.44 -15.58 -2.12
N ARG A 187 5.24 -16.27 -3.24
CA ARG A 187 5.84 -15.92 -4.54
C ARG A 187 4.77 -15.49 -5.54
N VAL A 188 5.15 -14.63 -6.45
CA VAL A 188 4.32 -14.27 -7.61
C VAL A 188 4.09 -15.51 -8.46
N GLY A 189 2.83 -15.73 -8.88
CA GLY A 189 2.39 -16.91 -9.63
C GLY A 189 1.82 -18.04 -8.76
N GLU A 190 1.95 -18.01 -7.43
CA GLU A 190 1.28 -18.97 -6.55
C GLU A 190 -0.24 -18.76 -6.56
N PHE A 191 -1.00 -19.83 -6.34
CA PHE A 191 -2.44 -19.73 -6.18
C PHE A 191 -2.82 -18.86 -5.00
N ALA A 192 -3.85 -18.04 -5.19
CA ALA A 192 -4.41 -17.18 -4.18
C ALA A 192 -5.93 -17.37 -4.17
N ILE A 193 -6.47 -17.69 -3.00
CA ILE A 193 -7.89 -18.02 -2.83
C ILE A 193 -8.46 -17.00 -1.85
N ALA A 194 -9.36 -16.14 -2.32
CA ALA A 194 -10.03 -15.16 -1.46
C ALA A 194 -11.34 -15.75 -0.94
N ILE A 195 -11.54 -15.65 0.37
CA ILE A 195 -12.73 -16.15 1.05
C ILE A 195 -13.38 -14.98 1.78
N GLY A 196 -14.70 -14.85 1.65
CA GLY A 196 -15.50 -13.86 2.34
C GLY A 196 -16.94 -14.30 2.46
N ALA A 197 -17.76 -13.49 3.10
CA ALA A 197 -19.18 -13.75 3.31
C ALA A 197 -20.01 -12.51 2.92
N PRO A 198 -20.10 -12.20 1.61
CA PRO A 198 -20.80 -11.01 1.13
C PRO A 198 -22.33 -11.16 1.20
N PHE A 199 -23.04 -10.05 1.44
CA PHE A 199 -24.49 -9.87 1.24
C PHE A 199 -25.40 -10.83 2.02
N LEU A 200 -25.03 -11.22 3.25
CA LEU A 200 -25.79 -12.22 4.04
C LEU A 200 -25.98 -13.58 3.33
N LEU A 201 -25.35 -13.74 2.16
CA LEU A 201 -25.32 -14.97 1.42
C LEU A 201 -24.27 -15.93 2.00
N ASP A 202 -24.30 -17.17 1.54
CA ASP A 202 -23.28 -18.17 1.90
C ASP A 202 -21.88 -17.70 1.49
N TYR A 203 -20.87 -18.27 2.14
CA TYR A 203 -19.48 -17.95 1.89
C TYR A 203 -19.12 -17.96 0.40
N SER A 204 -18.53 -16.87 -0.05
CA SER A 204 -18.00 -16.75 -1.42
C SER A 204 -16.51 -17.07 -1.42
N VAL A 205 -16.12 -17.93 -2.37
CA VAL A 205 -14.74 -18.33 -2.59
C VAL A 205 -14.37 -17.98 -4.03
N THR A 206 -13.31 -17.20 -4.20
CA THR A 206 -12.79 -16.84 -5.53
C THR A 206 -11.34 -17.26 -5.65
N PHE A 207 -10.94 -17.68 -6.85
CA PHE A 207 -9.64 -18.24 -7.15
C PHE A 207 -8.88 -17.34 -8.11
N GLY A 208 -7.59 -17.25 -7.93
CA GLY A 208 -6.67 -16.53 -8.77
C GLY A 208 -5.24 -16.83 -8.37
N HIS A 209 -4.35 -15.87 -8.58
CA HIS A 209 -2.92 -15.99 -8.30
C HIS A 209 -2.42 -14.74 -7.57
N VAL A 210 -1.25 -14.86 -6.95
CA VAL A 210 -0.45 -13.71 -6.52
C VAL A 210 0.13 -13.05 -7.77
N SER A 211 -0.43 -11.91 -8.17
CA SER A 211 -0.02 -11.19 -9.39
C SER A 211 1.22 -10.33 -9.18
N ALA A 212 1.40 -9.77 -7.96
CA ALA A 212 2.57 -8.99 -7.57
C ALA A 212 2.66 -8.87 -6.04
N LYS A 213 3.82 -8.39 -5.56
CA LYS A 213 4.08 -8.06 -4.14
C LYS A 213 4.70 -6.68 -4.03
N GLY A 214 4.65 -6.08 -2.84
CA GLY A 214 5.29 -4.79 -2.57
C GLY A 214 4.58 -3.61 -3.26
N ARG A 215 3.27 -3.72 -3.51
CA ARG A 215 2.51 -2.63 -4.14
C ARG A 215 2.30 -1.50 -3.14
N SER A 216 2.81 -0.32 -3.48
CA SER A 216 2.69 0.92 -2.71
C SER A 216 2.13 2.03 -3.59
N ASN A 217 1.76 3.16 -2.98
CA ASN A 217 1.15 4.31 -3.67
C ASN A 217 -0.18 3.95 -4.39
N ILE A 218 -0.92 3.00 -3.84
CA ILE A 218 -2.24 2.61 -4.34
C ILE A 218 -3.31 3.57 -3.83
N ILE A 219 -3.23 3.97 -2.56
CA ILE A 219 -4.06 4.99 -1.93
C ILE A 219 -3.26 6.30 -1.93
N MET A 220 -3.88 7.38 -2.42
CA MET A 220 -3.19 8.63 -2.71
C MET A 220 -2.90 9.52 -1.48
N ASP A 221 -3.42 9.23 -0.31
CA ASP A 221 -3.29 10.06 0.89
C ASP A 221 -1.88 10.07 1.52
N GLY A 222 -0.96 9.29 0.99
CA GLY A 222 0.46 9.26 1.38
C GLY A 222 0.73 8.78 2.82
N ALA A 223 -0.30 8.67 3.65
CA ALA A 223 -0.20 8.31 5.06
C ALA A 223 -0.28 6.81 5.31
N ALA A 224 -0.88 6.06 4.38
CA ALA A 224 -1.08 4.63 4.55
C ALA A 224 0.25 3.84 4.47
N ASP A 225 0.39 2.89 5.38
CA ASP A 225 1.53 1.95 5.39
C ASP A 225 1.28 0.85 4.36
N GLN A 226 1.51 1.19 3.08
CA GLN A 226 1.17 0.38 1.92
C GLN A 226 2.30 -0.58 1.56
N ASP A 227 2.01 -1.87 1.64
CA ASP A 227 2.85 -2.97 1.15
C ASP A 227 1.92 -4.14 0.77
N PHE A 228 1.14 -3.97 -0.31
CA PHE A 228 0.09 -4.92 -0.64
C PHE A 228 0.58 -6.10 -1.47
N ILE A 229 -0.05 -7.26 -1.26
CA ILE A 229 -0.10 -8.37 -2.20
C ILE A 229 -1.19 -8.05 -3.22
N GLN A 230 -0.85 -8.08 -4.51
CA GLN A 230 -1.80 -7.96 -5.61
C GLN A 230 -2.26 -9.35 -6.05
N THR A 231 -3.54 -9.52 -6.28
CA THR A 231 -4.14 -10.77 -6.79
C THR A 231 -5.17 -10.49 -7.89
N ASP A 232 -5.38 -11.45 -8.76
CA ASP A 232 -6.48 -11.51 -9.75
C ASP A 232 -7.68 -12.34 -9.24
N ALA A 233 -7.57 -12.95 -8.05
CA ALA A 233 -8.75 -13.47 -7.35
C ALA A 233 -9.76 -12.33 -7.15
N SER A 234 -11.01 -12.55 -7.50
CA SER A 234 -12.05 -11.51 -7.44
C SER A 234 -12.28 -11.05 -5.99
N ILE A 235 -11.89 -9.82 -5.69
CA ILE A 235 -12.22 -9.12 -4.44
C ILE A 235 -13.43 -8.23 -4.72
N ASN A 236 -14.45 -8.31 -3.88
CA ASN A 236 -15.69 -7.55 -3.98
C ASN A 236 -16.11 -7.06 -2.59
N PRO A 237 -17.01 -6.07 -2.47
CA PRO A 237 -17.63 -5.72 -1.20
C PRO A 237 -18.18 -6.96 -0.50
N GLY A 238 -17.82 -7.12 0.77
CA GLY A 238 -18.11 -8.31 1.57
C GLY A 238 -16.92 -9.26 1.77
N ASN A 239 -15.94 -9.32 0.84
CA ASN A 239 -14.69 -10.06 1.06
C ASN A 239 -13.68 -9.25 1.91
N SER A 240 -13.85 -7.94 2.04
CA SER A 240 -12.97 -7.09 2.86
C SER A 240 -12.90 -7.59 4.30
N GLY A 241 -11.69 -7.71 4.85
CA GLY A 241 -11.40 -8.27 6.17
C GLY A 241 -11.33 -9.81 6.19
N GLY A 242 -11.79 -10.49 5.14
CA GLY A 242 -11.62 -11.92 4.96
C GLY A 242 -10.20 -12.30 4.51
N PRO A 243 -9.84 -13.59 4.54
CA PRO A 243 -8.51 -14.04 4.20
C PRO A 243 -8.28 -14.17 2.70
N LEU A 244 -7.05 -13.89 2.26
CA LEU A 244 -6.44 -14.41 1.06
C LEU A 244 -5.54 -15.57 1.49
N VAL A 245 -5.80 -16.78 1.00
CA VAL A 245 -5.05 -17.99 1.42
C VAL A 245 -4.31 -18.63 0.25
N ASP A 246 -3.28 -19.39 0.58
CA ASP A 246 -2.56 -20.23 -0.38
C ASP A 246 -3.26 -21.59 -0.58
N ILE A 247 -2.65 -22.48 -1.39
CA ILE A 247 -3.17 -23.81 -1.67
C ILE A 247 -3.14 -24.76 -0.47
N ASP A 248 -2.37 -24.43 0.57
CA ASP A 248 -2.34 -25.17 1.84
C ASP A 248 -3.42 -24.69 2.82
N GLY A 249 -4.18 -23.64 2.46
CA GLY A 249 -5.19 -23.01 3.29
C GLY A 249 -4.60 -22.17 4.42
N GLU A 250 -3.39 -21.64 4.25
CA GLU A 250 -2.78 -20.72 5.19
C GLU A 250 -2.97 -19.27 4.69
N VAL A 251 -3.25 -18.35 5.60
CA VAL A 251 -3.55 -16.96 5.26
C VAL A 251 -2.28 -16.23 4.86
N ILE A 252 -2.14 -15.85 3.60
CA ILE A 252 -1.05 -15.04 3.06
C ILE A 252 -1.33 -13.53 3.15
N GLY A 253 -2.62 -13.14 3.28
CA GLY A 253 -3.02 -11.74 3.42
C GLY A 253 -4.46 -11.56 3.86
N ILE A 254 -4.82 -10.29 4.16
CA ILE A 254 -6.19 -9.86 4.50
C ILE A 254 -6.71 -9.03 3.33
N ASN A 255 -7.79 -9.47 2.70
CA ASN A 255 -8.42 -8.75 1.60
C ASN A 255 -8.86 -7.36 2.05
N THR A 256 -8.57 -6.31 1.28
CA THR A 256 -8.90 -4.95 1.70
C THR A 256 -9.53 -4.10 0.61
N LEU A 257 -8.94 -3.98 -0.57
CA LEU A 257 -9.41 -3.06 -1.60
C LEU A 257 -9.23 -3.59 -3.03
N ILE A 258 -9.93 -2.93 -3.97
CA ILE A 258 -9.83 -3.19 -5.41
C ILE A 258 -9.48 -1.89 -6.14
N ARG A 259 -8.79 -2.00 -7.27
CA ARG A 259 -8.54 -0.88 -8.17
C ARG A 259 -9.47 -0.96 -9.38
N GLY A 260 -10.70 -0.40 -9.23
CA GLY A 260 -11.72 -0.40 -10.29
C GLY A 260 -12.42 -1.76 -10.45
N MET A 261 -13.75 -1.79 -10.60
CA MET A 261 -14.57 -3.01 -10.61
C MET A 261 -14.36 -3.96 -11.81
N SER A 262 -13.74 -3.49 -12.87
CA SER A 262 -13.58 -4.29 -14.10
C SER A 262 -12.13 -4.65 -14.42
N THR A 263 -11.18 -4.38 -13.51
CA THR A 263 -9.77 -4.57 -13.80
C THR A 263 -9.22 -5.92 -13.37
N GLY A 264 -9.95 -6.68 -12.54
CA GLY A 264 -9.46 -7.93 -11.96
C GLY A 264 -8.23 -7.72 -11.05
N ILE A 265 -8.08 -6.52 -10.46
CA ILE A 265 -6.95 -6.20 -9.59
C ILE A 265 -7.45 -6.03 -8.16
N GLY A 266 -7.19 -7.04 -7.34
CA GLY A 266 -7.43 -7.04 -5.90
C GLY A 266 -6.14 -6.83 -5.11
N PHE A 267 -6.28 -6.33 -3.87
CA PHE A 267 -5.18 -6.11 -2.94
C PHE A 267 -5.47 -6.72 -1.58
N ALA A 268 -4.44 -7.30 -0.97
CA ALA A 268 -4.49 -7.84 0.37
C ALA A 268 -3.31 -7.34 1.21
N ILE A 269 -3.54 -7.08 2.48
CA ILE A 269 -2.53 -6.72 3.48
C ILE A 269 -1.75 -7.98 3.84
N PRO A 270 -0.40 -8.03 3.70
CA PRO A 270 0.38 -9.23 3.95
C PRO A 270 0.21 -9.78 5.37
N SER A 271 0.16 -11.10 5.52
CA SER A 271 -0.10 -11.76 6.80
C SER A 271 0.96 -11.46 7.87
N ASN A 272 2.23 -11.32 7.50
CA ASN A 272 3.28 -10.94 8.47
C ASN A 272 3.04 -9.55 9.05
N PHE A 273 2.64 -8.60 8.22
CA PHE A 273 2.30 -7.26 8.68
C PHE A 273 1.00 -7.26 9.48
N ALA A 274 -0.02 -7.97 9.00
CA ALA A 274 -1.28 -8.14 9.71
C ALA A 274 -1.06 -8.75 11.12
N ARG A 275 -0.17 -9.73 11.27
CA ARG A 275 0.21 -10.34 12.56
C ARG A 275 0.86 -9.31 13.49
N GLU A 276 1.83 -8.53 12.99
CA GLU A 276 2.53 -7.49 13.76
C GLU A 276 1.55 -6.46 14.34
N VAL A 277 0.64 -5.94 13.49
CA VAL A 277 -0.40 -4.99 13.90
C VAL A 277 -1.37 -5.64 14.90
N THR A 278 -1.86 -6.83 14.57
CA THR A 278 -2.83 -7.56 15.37
C THR A 278 -2.35 -7.83 16.80
N ASP A 279 -1.11 -8.29 16.98
CA ASP A 279 -0.54 -8.57 18.29
C ASP A 279 -0.52 -7.32 19.16
N LYS A 280 -0.25 -6.16 18.58
CA LYS A 280 -0.28 -4.87 19.26
C LYS A 280 -1.71 -4.39 19.53
N LEU A 281 -2.63 -4.55 18.60
CA LEU A 281 -4.04 -4.22 18.83
C LEU A 281 -4.64 -5.08 19.95
N VAL A 282 -4.29 -6.37 20.02
CA VAL A 282 -4.75 -7.26 21.09
C VAL A 282 -4.15 -6.87 22.45
N SER A 283 -2.83 -6.62 22.53
CA SER A 283 -2.15 -6.29 23.81
C SER A 283 -2.46 -4.86 24.25
N ASP A 284 -2.23 -3.89 23.41
CA ASP A 284 -2.12 -2.48 23.75
C ASP A 284 -3.35 -1.65 23.31
N GLY A 285 -4.23 -2.22 22.47
CA GLY A 285 -5.38 -1.55 21.86
C GLY A 285 -5.03 -0.59 20.72
N LYS A 286 -3.75 -0.37 20.46
CA LYS A 286 -3.23 0.54 19.42
C LYS A 286 -1.91 0.04 18.87
N PHE A 287 -1.60 0.44 17.62
CA PHE A 287 -0.32 0.17 16.98
C PHE A 287 0.45 1.47 16.80
N VAL A 288 1.48 1.67 17.62
CA VAL A 288 2.33 2.88 17.56
C VAL A 288 3.57 2.55 16.73
N ARG A 289 3.77 3.29 15.64
CA ARG A 289 4.92 3.13 14.75
C ARG A 289 6.06 4.03 15.16
N ALA A 290 7.27 3.50 15.13
CA ALA A 290 8.46 4.33 15.15
C ALA A 290 8.69 4.95 13.76
N TYR A 291 9.07 6.22 13.71
CA TYR A 291 9.38 6.92 12.47
C TYR A 291 10.63 7.79 12.60
N LEU A 292 11.25 8.09 11.45
CA LEU A 292 12.47 8.92 11.39
C LEU A 292 12.18 10.38 11.05
N GLY A 293 11.04 10.71 10.47
CA GLY A 293 10.72 12.06 10.01
C GLY A 293 11.56 12.46 8.80
N VAL A 294 11.55 11.62 7.75
CA VAL A 294 12.22 11.86 6.48
C VAL A 294 11.28 11.58 5.31
N ALA A 295 11.38 12.37 4.24
CA ALA A 295 10.86 11.98 2.94
C ALA A 295 11.94 11.18 2.22
N ILE A 296 11.54 10.12 1.50
CA ILE A 296 12.48 9.16 0.92
C ILE A 296 12.09 8.77 -0.50
N SER A 297 13.10 8.40 -1.29
CA SER A 297 12.95 7.80 -2.63
C SER A 297 13.91 6.61 -2.78
N PRO A 298 13.51 5.49 -3.41
CA PRO A 298 14.46 4.40 -3.67
C PRO A 298 15.49 4.87 -4.69
N LEU A 299 16.77 4.45 -4.54
CA LEU A 299 17.82 4.76 -5.52
C LEU A 299 17.72 3.87 -6.77
N LYS A 300 17.11 2.67 -6.67
CA LYS A 300 16.85 1.76 -7.78
C LYS A 300 15.69 2.24 -8.66
N GLY A 301 15.84 2.02 -9.96
CA GLY A 301 14.83 2.36 -10.97
C GLY A 301 15.24 3.56 -11.82
N ASP A 302 14.29 4.08 -12.57
CA ASP A 302 14.43 5.34 -13.31
C ASP A 302 14.29 6.49 -12.32
N ASN A 303 15.43 6.88 -11.73
CA ASN A 303 15.49 7.85 -10.65
C ASN A 303 16.59 8.86 -10.97
N GLU A 304 16.23 10.13 -11.00
CA GLU A 304 17.14 11.25 -11.27
C GLU A 304 18.34 11.34 -10.32
N TYR A 305 18.22 10.78 -9.09
CA TYR A 305 19.34 10.78 -8.13
C TYR A 305 20.43 9.75 -8.46
N ARG A 306 20.11 8.70 -9.26
CA ARG A 306 21.02 7.61 -9.55
C ARG A 306 22.29 8.05 -10.30
N ASP A 307 22.13 8.96 -11.26
CA ASP A 307 23.25 9.45 -12.10
C ASP A 307 24.15 10.42 -11.34
N LEU A 308 23.67 10.96 -10.23
CA LEU A 308 24.34 12.01 -9.47
C LEU A 308 24.99 11.49 -8.18
N ILE A 309 24.44 10.41 -7.62
CA ILE A 309 24.99 9.77 -6.42
C ILE A 309 25.97 8.67 -6.86
N THR A 310 27.28 8.96 -6.73
CA THR A 310 28.34 8.04 -7.10
C THR A 310 28.80 7.19 -5.92
N GLY A 311 29.29 5.96 -6.19
CA GLY A 311 29.86 5.07 -5.15
C GLY A 311 28.87 4.21 -4.41
N VAL A 312 27.57 4.29 -4.72
CA VAL A 312 26.52 3.39 -4.22
C VAL A 312 25.50 3.13 -5.33
N THR A 313 25.07 1.89 -5.46
CA THR A 313 24.12 1.46 -6.51
C THR A 313 22.75 1.10 -5.97
N ASP A 314 22.63 1.00 -4.63
CA ASP A 314 21.43 0.52 -3.95
C ASP A 314 21.23 1.24 -2.62
N GLY A 315 19.99 1.45 -2.24
CA GLY A 315 19.63 2.13 -1.01
C GLY A 315 18.43 3.06 -1.15
N VAL A 316 18.19 3.86 -0.12
CA VAL A 316 17.05 4.78 -0.03
C VAL A 316 17.55 6.20 0.20
N VAL A 317 17.29 7.08 -0.76
CA VAL A 317 17.70 8.50 -0.71
C VAL A 317 16.76 9.27 0.22
N ILE A 318 17.31 10.10 1.10
CA ILE A 318 16.57 11.10 1.86
C ILE A 318 16.36 12.31 0.95
N THR A 319 15.11 12.61 0.60
CA THR A 319 14.76 13.75 -0.28
C THR A 319 14.39 15.00 0.51
N ALA A 320 13.83 14.84 1.73
CA ALA A 320 13.54 15.97 2.61
C ALA A 320 13.58 15.56 4.08
N ILE A 321 13.90 16.54 4.94
CA ILE A 321 13.88 16.42 6.41
C ILE A 321 13.06 17.59 6.96
N PRO A 322 11.85 17.35 7.48
CA PRO A 322 11.06 18.32 8.22
C PRO A 322 11.80 18.79 9.48
N PRO A 323 11.65 20.07 9.89
CA PRO A 323 12.42 20.65 11.01
C PRO A 323 12.14 20.00 12.37
N ASP A 324 10.92 19.52 12.58
CA ASP A 324 10.45 19.02 13.88
C ASP A 324 10.59 17.51 14.06
N GLY A 325 11.06 16.80 13.02
CA GLY A 325 11.18 15.34 13.04
C GLY A 325 12.43 14.82 13.74
N PRO A 326 12.48 13.51 14.08
CA PRO A 326 13.64 12.88 14.69
C PRO A 326 14.92 13.01 13.87
N ALA A 327 14.82 12.97 12.55
CA ALA A 327 15.96 13.12 11.63
C ALA A 327 16.59 14.52 11.72
N ALA A 328 15.79 15.58 11.93
CA ALA A 328 16.29 16.94 12.10
C ALA A 328 17.14 17.12 13.37
N LYS A 329 16.92 16.26 14.37
CA LYS A 329 17.67 16.22 15.64
C LYS A 329 18.92 15.33 15.56
N SER A 330 19.22 14.78 14.37
CA SER A 330 20.35 13.90 14.09
C SER A 330 21.31 14.52 13.07
N ASP A 331 22.37 13.78 12.70
CA ASP A 331 23.29 14.22 11.64
C ASP A 331 22.82 13.80 10.23
N LEU A 332 21.56 13.35 10.05
CA LEU A 332 21.02 13.06 8.72
C LEU A 332 20.82 14.33 7.90
N LYS A 333 21.07 14.23 6.60
CA LYS A 333 20.89 15.31 5.63
C LYS A 333 20.13 14.85 4.41
N PRO A 334 19.38 15.74 3.75
CA PRO A 334 18.88 15.46 2.41
C PRO A 334 20.06 15.13 1.48
N GLY A 335 19.87 14.12 0.58
CA GLY A 335 20.93 13.58 -0.26
C GLY A 335 21.69 12.40 0.35
N ASP A 336 21.49 12.07 1.64
CA ASP A 336 21.99 10.84 2.22
C ASP A 336 21.29 9.62 1.61
N VAL A 337 22.05 8.56 1.34
CA VAL A 337 21.49 7.26 0.94
C VAL A 337 21.61 6.30 2.12
N ILE A 338 20.49 5.90 2.68
CA ILE A 338 20.43 4.87 3.71
C ILE A 338 20.61 3.51 3.02
N THR A 339 21.67 2.79 3.38
CA THR A 339 22.02 1.49 2.82
C THR A 339 21.75 0.32 3.77
N ALA A 340 21.73 0.58 5.09
CA ALA A 340 21.37 -0.41 6.09
C ALA A 340 20.82 0.23 7.37
N VAL A 341 20.00 -0.55 8.10
CA VAL A 341 19.50 -0.25 9.45
C VAL A 341 20.04 -1.31 10.41
N GLU A 342 20.88 -0.90 11.36
CA GLU A 342 21.55 -1.83 12.31
C GLU A 342 22.20 -3.03 11.61
N GLY A 343 22.88 -2.77 10.47
CA GLY A 343 23.57 -3.78 9.67
C GLY A 343 22.67 -4.61 8.74
N ARG A 344 21.34 -4.42 8.76
CA ARG A 344 20.42 -5.05 7.81
C ARG A 344 20.28 -4.17 6.59
N ALA A 345 20.66 -4.68 5.42
CA ALA A 345 20.61 -3.95 4.17
C ALA A 345 19.18 -3.53 3.80
N VAL A 346 19.04 -2.31 3.31
CA VAL A 346 17.78 -1.77 2.79
C VAL A 346 18.00 -1.19 1.40
N SER A 347 17.15 -1.58 0.44
CA SER A 347 17.20 -1.16 -0.95
C SER A 347 15.90 -0.54 -1.44
N THR A 348 14.81 -0.68 -0.67
CA THR A 348 13.50 -0.11 -1.00
C THR A 348 12.95 0.70 0.16
N ALA A 349 12.05 1.64 -0.17
CA ALA A 349 11.33 2.42 0.84
C ALA A 349 10.55 1.51 1.82
N GLN A 350 9.97 0.41 1.33
CA GLN A 350 9.23 -0.55 2.15
C GLN A 350 10.14 -1.29 3.13
N GLN A 351 11.33 -1.73 2.69
CA GLN A 351 12.31 -2.35 3.58
C GLN A 351 12.76 -1.39 4.68
N LEU A 352 13.04 -0.13 4.33
CA LEU A 352 13.40 0.88 5.32
C LEU A 352 12.25 1.13 6.31
N LYS A 353 11.03 1.33 5.83
CA LYS A 353 9.84 1.49 6.67
C LYS A 353 9.66 0.29 7.61
N LYS A 354 9.76 -0.94 7.10
CA LYS A 354 9.64 -2.20 7.88
C LYS A 354 10.70 -2.25 8.99
N GLU A 355 11.97 -1.97 8.67
CA GLU A 355 13.06 -2.01 9.65
C GLU A 355 12.92 -0.92 10.73
N ILE A 356 12.45 0.27 10.39
CA ILE A 356 12.26 1.37 11.36
C ILE A 356 11.03 1.16 12.21
N ARG A 357 9.89 0.75 11.63
CA ARG A 357 8.61 0.58 12.32
C ARG A 357 8.71 -0.30 13.56
N GLY A 358 9.50 -1.38 13.48
CA GLY A 358 9.72 -2.31 14.59
C GLY A 358 10.71 -1.85 15.65
N LYS A 359 11.31 -0.64 15.54
CA LYS A 359 12.31 -0.19 16.50
C LYS A 359 11.65 0.40 17.75
N LYS A 360 12.37 0.31 18.86
CA LYS A 360 11.93 0.91 20.13
C LYS A 360 11.99 2.43 20.05
N ILE A 361 10.86 3.08 20.25
CA ILE A 361 10.75 4.54 20.30
C ILE A 361 11.69 5.10 21.37
N GLY A 362 12.42 6.16 21.02
CA GLY A 362 13.39 6.84 21.88
C GLY A 362 14.75 6.14 22.05
N ALA A 363 14.88 4.87 21.61
CA ALA A 363 16.17 4.19 21.60
C ALA A 363 16.97 4.55 20.33
N PRO A 364 18.30 4.78 20.41
CA PRO A 364 19.09 5.12 19.25
C PRO A 364 19.18 3.94 18.27
N VAL A 365 18.88 4.20 17.01
CA VAL A 365 19.02 3.27 15.86
C VAL A 365 20.20 3.73 15.01
N THR A 366 21.09 2.81 14.66
CA THR A 366 22.24 3.11 13.80
C THR A 366 21.89 2.85 12.35
N LEU A 367 22.08 3.87 11.52
CA LEU A 367 21.91 3.81 10.07
C LEU A 367 23.27 3.81 9.39
N ASP A 368 23.49 2.92 8.45
CA ASP A 368 24.62 2.99 7.52
C ASP A 368 24.20 3.89 6.36
N VAL A 369 24.97 4.95 6.14
CA VAL A 369 24.62 6.04 5.23
C VAL A 369 25.77 6.29 4.28
N HIS A 370 25.43 6.40 2.98
CA HIS A 370 26.35 6.89 1.96
C HIS A 370 26.08 8.38 1.70
N ARG A 371 27.08 9.23 1.94
CA ARG A 371 27.01 10.70 1.78
C ARG A 371 28.18 11.18 0.93
N PHE A 372 27.88 11.69 -0.28
CA PHE A 372 28.88 12.25 -1.22
C PHE A 372 30.17 11.42 -1.34
N GLY A 373 30.04 10.12 -1.66
CA GLY A 373 31.17 9.22 -1.84
C GLY A 373 31.80 8.64 -0.55
N LYS A 374 31.24 8.92 0.63
CA LYS A 374 31.71 8.44 1.95
C LYS A 374 30.65 7.61 2.64
N ASN A 375 31.08 6.48 3.21
CA ASN A 375 30.22 5.68 4.08
C ASN A 375 30.39 6.14 5.52
N ILE A 376 29.29 6.49 6.16
CA ILE A 376 29.24 6.95 7.55
C ILE A 376 28.16 6.21 8.33
N LYS A 377 28.24 6.26 9.65
CA LYS A 377 27.18 5.74 10.54
C LYS A 377 26.52 6.91 11.25
N VAL A 378 25.21 7.00 11.11
CA VAL A 378 24.41 8.04 11.78
C VAL A 378 23.46 7.39 12.78
N LYS A 379 23.40 7.95 13.99
CA LYS A 379 22.46 7.50 15.03
C LYS A 379 21.26 8.42 15.07
N VAL A 380 20.08 7.85 14.99
CA VAL A 380 18.79 8.56 15.10
C VAL A 380 17.99 7.93 16.22
N LYS A 381 17.25 8.73 16.98
CA LYS A 381 16.28 8.26 17.98
C LYS A 381 14.90 8.37 17.36
N PRO A 382 14.28 7.26 16.90
CA PRO A 382 12.94 7.28 16.34
C PRO A 382 11.94 7.79 17.38
N GLU A 383 10.94 8.53 16.91
CA GLU A 383 9.81 9.00 17.73
C GLU A 383 8.53 8.22 17.31
N ALA A 384 7.45 8.38 18.06
CA ALA A 384 6.16 7.88 17.68
C ALA A 384 5.65 8.63 16.43
N TRP A 385 5.05 7.91 15.50
CA TRP A 385 4.38 8.54 14.36
C TRP A 385 3.29 9.50 14.87
N PRO A 386 3.27 10.77 14.45
CA PRO A 386 2.27 11.74 14.92
C PRO A 386 0.87 11.34 14.39
N GLU A 387 -0.15 11.48 15.25
CA GLU A 387 -1.55 11.18 14.88
C GLU A 387 -2.08 12.14 13.81
N GLU A 388 -1.63 13.40 13.85
CA GLU A 388 -1.90 14.40 12.81
C GLU A 388 -0.60 14.72 12.06
N MET A 389 -0.51 14.28 10.81
CA MET A 389 0.55 14.78 9.92
C MET A 389 0.19 16.20 9.49
N PRO A 390 1.05 17.19 9.70
CA PRO A 390 0.89 18.46 9.01
C PRO A 390 0.86 18.15 7.51
N SER A 391 -0.17 18.59 6.82
CA SER A 391 -0.36 18.35 5.37
C SER A 391 0.75 19.03 4.56
N MET A 392 1.92 18.41 4.51
CA MET A 392 3.08 18.88 3.73
C MET A 392 2.95 18.59 2.23
N LEU A 393 1.93 17.82 1.82
CA LEU A 393 1.76 17.37 0.45
C LEU A 393 0.62 18.05 -0.33
N ALA A 394 -0.20 18.86 0.31
CA ALA A 394 -1.32 19.51 -0.36
C ALA A 394 -1.14 21.03 -0.41
N ARG A 395 -0.50 21.54 -1.46
CA ARG A 395 -0.87 22.81 -2.10
C ARG A 395 -0.14 22.97 -3.43
N ARG A 396 -0.82 22.56 -4.51
CA ARG A 396 -0.58 23.09 -5.86
C ARG A 396 -1.38 24.39 -6.00
N GLY A 397 -0.72 25.38 -6.63
CA GLY A 397 -1.41 26.45 -7.34
C GLY A 397 -1.28 27.83 -6.73
N VAL A 398 -0.56 28.72 -7.40
CA VAL A 398 -0.97 30.01 -8.01
C VAL A 398 0.24 30.65 -8.67
N GLU A 399 0.06 31.09 -9.92
CA GLU A 399 1.00 31.70 -10.87
C GLU A 399 1.05 33.24 -10.72
N PRO A 400 1.75 33.98 -11.59
CA PRO A 400 3.10 33.97 -12.15
C PRO A 400 3.81 35.36 -12.16
N GLU A 401 4.97 35.50 -12.73
CA GLU A 401 5.46 36.29 -13.85
C GLU A 401 6.97 36.60 -13.83
N ASP A 402 7.53 36.61 -15.05
CA ASP A 402 8.88 36.49 -15.56
C ASP A 402 10.01 37.37 -15.07
N LYS A 403 11.22 36.79 -14.85
CA LYS A 403 12.54 37.12 -15.47
C LYS A 403 13.61 36.09 -15.10
N ALA A 404 14.24 35.51 -16.12
CA ALA A 404 14.99 34.27 -16.07
C ALA A 404 16.47 34.42 -15.66
N GLY A 405 16.87 33.62 -14.65
CA GLY A 405 18.23 33.15 -14.40
C GLY A 405 18.38 31.67 -14.86
N THR A 406 19.51 31.04 -14.59
CA THR A 406 19.72 29.62 -14.90
C THR A 406 18.59 28.77 -14.33
N PHE A 407 17.97 27.90 -15.14
CA PHE A 407 16.77 27.09 -14.84
C PHE A 407 15.50 27.91 -14.53
N GLY A 408 15.44 29.22 -14.88
CA GLY A 408 14.30 30.08 -14.59
C GLY A 408 14.24 30.57 -13.13
N LEU A 409 15.38 30.66 -12.45
CA LEU A 409 15.48 31.16 -11.08
C LEU A 409 15.99 32.60 -11.06
N THR A 410 15.30 33.51 -10.39
CA THR A 410 15.83 34.81 -9.96
C THR A 410 16.28 34.71 -8.53
N LEU A 411 17.55 35.03 -8.28
CA LEU A 411 18.21 34.76 -7.00
C LEU A 411 18.76 36.06 -6.38
N GLN A 412 18.61 36.18 -5.05
CA GLN A 412 19.19 37.28 -4.26
C GLN A 412 19.92 36.74 -3.02
N SER A 413 20.91 37.50 -2.53
CA SER A 413 21.50 37.21 -1.22
C SER A 413 20.49 37.49 -0.10
N VAL A 414 20.41 36.63 0.90
CA VAL A 414 19.50 36.83 2.02
C VAL A 414 19.95 38.03 2.85
N SER A 415 19.25 39.16 2.75
CA SER A 415 19.40 40.31 3.65
C SER A 415 18.50 40.16 4.90
N LYS A 416 18.73 40.96 5.95
CA LYS A 416 17.86 40.93 7.11
C LYS A 416 16.41 41.28 6.76
N ASP A 417 16.21 42.29 5.92
CA ASP A 417 14.87 42.74 5.51
C ASP A 417 14.12 41.67 4.70
N LEU A 418 14.85 40.97 3.79
CA LEU A 418 14.30 39.85 3.04
C LEU A 418 14.01 38.64 3.94
N ALA A 419 14.87 38.38 4.94
CA ALA A 419 14.65 37.31 5.90
C ALA A 419 13.37 37.54 6.71
N GLU A 420 13.13 38.78 7.16
CA GLU A 420 11.87 39.16 7.83
C GLU A 420 10.65 39.05 6.91
N GLN A 421 10.77 39.54 5.66
CA GLN A 421 9.69 39.52 4.67
C GLN A 421 9.24 38.07 4.32
N TYR A 422 10.19 37.15 4.19
CA TYR A 422 9.94 35.77 3.80
C TYR A 422 9.89 34.79 4.99
N GLY A 423 10.02 35.27 6.23
CA GLY A 423 10.00 34.45 7.45
C GLY A 423 11.18 33.48 7.55
N ILE A 424 12.38 33.92 7.12
CA ILE A 424 13.60 33.11 7.09
C ILE A 424 14.38 33.30 8.38
N GLU A 425 14.54 32.23 9.17
CA GLU A 425 15.22 32.29 10.48
C GLU A 425 16.76 32.48 10.38
N LYS A 426 17.39 32.05 9.27
CA LYS A 426 18.84 32.10 9.08
C LYS A 426 19.19 32.73 7.75
N THR A 427 20.13 33.66 7.74
CA THR A 427 20.61 34.40 6.55
C THR A 427 21.62 33.61 5.71
N GLU A 428 21.78 32.30 5.90
CA GLU A 428 22.70 31.46 5.14
C GLU A 428 22.00 30.89 3.90
N GLY A 429 22.57 31.13 2.71
CA GLY A 429 22.03 30.63 1.46
C GLY A 429 21.70 31.73 0.44
N VAL A 430 21.06 31.35 -0.63
CA VAL A 430 20.61 32.23 -1.72
C VAL A 430 19.10 32.14 -1.84
N LEU A 431 18.42 33.29 -1.66
CA LEU A 431 16.97 33.36 -1.72
C LEU A 431 16.50 33.31 -3.18
N VAL A 432 15.52 32.45 -3.44
CA VAL A 432 14.74 32.45 -4.66
C VAL A 432 13.69 33.55 -4.54
N THR A 433 13.80 34.60 -5.34
CA THR A 433 12.85 35.72 -5.35
C THR A 433 11.75 35.55 -6.40
N GLU A 434 12.09 34.93 -7.54
CA GLU A 434 11.15 34.62 -8.63
C GLU A 434 11.49 33.28 -9.25
N VAL A 435 10.47 32.57 -9.75
CA VAL A 435 10.60 31.33 -10.53
C VAL A 435 9.82 31.51 -11.81
N GLU A 436 10.50 31.39 -12.95
CA GLU A 436 9.92 31.53 -14.28
C GLU A 436 8.91 30.40 -14.56
N ARG A 437 7.77 30.80 -15.11
CA ARG A 437 6.70 29.87 -15.48
C ARG A 437 7.14 28.94 -16.61
N GLY A 438 6.84 27.62 -16.48
CA GLY A 438 7.27 26.59 -17.42
C GLY A 438 8.75 26.19 -17.29
N SER A 439 9.50 26.85 -16.40
CA SER A 439 10.92 26.58 -16.20
C SER A 439 11.17 25.22 -15.54
N VAL A 440 12.42 24.75 -15.59
CA VAL A 440 12.85 23.56 -14.86
C VAL A 440 12.62 23.70 -13.37
N ALA A 441 12.93 24.86 -12.80
CA ALA A 441 12.75 25.13 -11.39
C ALA A 441 11.28 25.06 -10.96
N GLU A 442 10.35 25.58 -11.76
CA GLU A 442 8.92 25.47 -11.47
C GLU A 442 8.42 24.02 -11.53
N ARG A 443 8.78 23.28 -12.60
CA ARG A 443 8.43 21.85 -12.74
C ARG A 443 8.94 21.02 -11.56
N LYS A 444 10.07 21.42 -10.97
CA LYS A 444 10.69 20.81 -9.77
C LYS A 444 10.14 21.35 -8.46
N GLY A 445 9.20 22.27 -8.51
CA GLY A 445 8.42 22.73 -7.36
C GLY A 445 9.13 23.78 -6.50
N LEU A 446 10.21 24.42 -7.00
CA LEU A 446 10.79 25.58 -6.34
C LEU A 446 9.83 26.76 -6.39
N LYS A 447 9.89 27.61 -5.36
CA LYS A 447 8.97 28.75 -5.19
C LYS A 447 9.73 29.98 -4.67
N PRO A 448 9.24 31.19 -4.93
CA PRO A 448 9.70 32.35 -4.21
C PRO A 448 9.61 32.15 -2.69
N GLY A 449 10.69 32.55 -1.99
CA GLY A 449 10.85 32.30 -0.55
C GLY A 449 11.69 31.06 -0.20
N ASP A 450 11.99 30.19 -1.16
CA ASP A 450 12.92 29.07 -0.94
C ASP A 450 14.36 29.59 -0.86
N VAL A 451 15.19 28.97 -0.04
CA VAL A 451 16.59 29.36 0.17
C VAL A 451 17.52 28.22 -0.23
N ILE A 452 18.25 28.38 -1.33
CA ILE A 452 19.25 27.42 -1.80
C ILE A 452 20.50 27.55 -0.94
N THR A 453 20.92 26.45 -0.31
CA THR A 453 22.08 26.43 0.62
C THR A 453 23.29 25.71 0.04
N GLU A 454 23.09 24.73 -0.85
CA GLU A 454 24.20 23.99 -1.48
C GLU A 454 23.88 23.66 -2.96
N VAL A 455 24.93 23.56 -3.76
CA VAL A 455 24.91 23.10 -5.16
C VAL A 455 25.97 22.03 -5.31
N ASN A 456 25.58 20.81 -5.70
CA ASN A 456 26.47 19.63 -5.81
C ASN A 456 27.36 19.43 -4.56
N GLY A 457 26.76 19.59 -3.35
CA GLY A 457 27.45 19.45 -2.06
C GLY A 457 28.38 20.59 -1.70
N LYS A 458 28.40 21.69 -2.44
CA LYS A 458 29.16 22.91 -2.12
C LYS A 458 28.22 23.98 -1.61
N SER A 459 28.51 24.54 -0.46
CA SER A 459 27.70 25.60 0.14
C SER A 459 27.73 26.87 -0.72
N VAL A 460 26.57 27.51 -0.87
CA VAL A 460 26.40 28.77 -1.59
C VAL A 460 25.71 29.79 -0.69
N SER A 461 26.20 31.02 -0.66
CA SER A 461 25.65 32.12 0.15
C SER A 461 25.41 33.40 -0.64
N SER A 462 25.66 33.36 -1.97
CA SER A 462 25.39 34.48 -2.85
C SER A 462 25.05 34.01 -4.28
N PRO A 463 24.28 34.80 -5.07
CA PRO A 463 23.98 34.50 -6.46
C PRO A 463 25.25 34.29 -7.31
N LYS A 464 26.34 34.98 -6.98
CA LYS A 464 27.63 34.81 -7.64
C LYS A 464 28.24 33.44 -7.42
N GLN A 465 28.18 32.91 -6.17
CA GLN A 465 28.64 31.56 -5.86
C GLN A 465 27.76 30.51 -6.50
N PHE A 466 26.43 30.69 -6.49
CA PHE A 466 25.51 29.85 -7.23
C PHE A 466 25.85 29.77 -8.72
N ALA A 467 25.98 30.94 -9.41
CA ALA A 467 26.33 31.00 -10.80
C ALA A 467 27.72 30.36 -11.12
N GLN A 468 28.68 30.47 -10.18
CA GLN A 468 29.98 29.83 -10.34
C GLN A 468 29.89 28.29 -10.21
N ALA A 469 29.10 27.80 -9.27
CA ALA A 469 28.82 26.36 -9.10
C ALA A 469 28.13 25.80 -10.35
N MET A 470 27.18 26.54 -10.95
CA MET A 470 26.48 26.16 -12.16
C MET A 470 27.41 26.10 -13.40
N LYS A 471 28.38 27.02 -13.53
CA LYS A 471 29.36 26.98 -14.61
C LYS A 471 30.26 25.76 -14.63
N THR A 472 30.48 25.15 -13.49
CA THR A 472 31.31 23.93 -13.32
C THR A 472 30.52 22.65 -13.37
N ALA A 473 29.21 22.72 -13.42
CA ALA A 473 28.30 21.59 -13.42
C ALA A 473 27.95 21.16 -14.86
N ASP A 474 27.75 19.87 -15.04
CA ASP A 474 27.21 19.31 -16.30
C ASP A 474 25.67 19.39 -16.26
N LEU A 475 25.12 20.46 -16.85
CA LEU A 475 23.68 20.75 -16.83
C LEU A 475 22.84 19.65 -17.49
N LYS A 476 23.42 18.88 -18.43
CA LYS A 476 22.75 17.73 -19.08
C LYS A 476 22.64 16.53 -18.17
N LYS A 477 23.63 16.31 -17.30
CA LYS A 477 23.56 15.27 -16.25
C LYS A 477 22.67 15.70 -15.09
N GLY A 478 22.50 17.01 -14.90
CA GLY A 478 21.73 17.61 -13.83
C GLY A 478 22.59 18.14 -12.69
N VAL A 479 22.02 19.03 -11.93
CA VAL A 479 22.64 19.71 -10.78
C VAL A 479 21.81 19.46 -9.53
N VAL A 480 22.46 18.92 -8.50
CA VAL A 480 21.81 18.70 -7.21
C VAL A 480 21.83 20.01 -6.43
N ILE A 481 20.67 20.51 -6.05
CA ILE A 481 20.54 21.62 -5.12
C ILE A 481 19.98 21.16 -3.79
N LEU A 482 20.55 21.67 -2.70
CA LEU A 482 19.97 21.57 -1.37
C LEU A 482 19.33 22.92 -1.05
N TYR A 483 18.09 22.93 -0.64
CA TYR A 483 17.34 24.15 -0.35
C TYR A 483 16.40 24.00 0.85
N LYS A 484 16.02 25.11 1.44
CA LYS A 484 15.02 25.17 2.51
C LYS A 484 13.73 25.77 1.98
N ALA A 485 12.63 25.07 2.17
CA ALA A 485 11.28 25.51 1.84
C ALA A 485 10.44 25.51 3.13
N LYS A 486 10.03 26.68 3.63
CA LYS A 486 9.27 26.82 4.88
C LYS A 486 9.88 26.01 6.04
N GLY A 487 11.18 26.13 6.25
CA GLY A 487 11.92 25.44 7.32
C GLY A 487 12.31 23.99 7.01
N THR A 488 11.70 23.35 6.02
CA THR A 488 12.04 21.99 5.59
C THR A 488 13.26 21.98 4.67
N SER A 489 14.28 21.20 5.01
CA SER A 489 15.44 20.98 4.15
C SER A 489 15.09 19.93 3.09
N LYS A 490 15.33 20.23 1.81
CA LYS A 490 15.02 19.40 0.66
C LYS A 490 16.21 19.34 -0.30
N ILE A 491 16.23 18.26 -1.09
CA ILE A 491 17.13 18.12 -2.23
C ILE A 491 16.32 18.00 -3.51
N GLU A 492 16.80 18.61 -4.59
CA GLU A 492 16.19 18.53 -5.91
C GLU A 492 17.26 18.47 -7.00
N VAL A 493 16.91 17.88 -8.13
CA VAL A 493 17.77 17.81 -9.30
C VAL A 493 17.24 18.74 -10.39
N LEU A 494 18.03 19.73 -10.77
CA LEU A 494 17.74 20.61 -11.91
C LEU A 494 18.53 20.11 -13.11
N ARG A 495 17.82 19.70 -14.17
CA ARG A 495 18.41 19.20 -15.42
C ARG A 495 17.92 20.06 -16.59
N ASP A 496 18.84 20.41 -17.48
CA ASP A 496 18.49 21.06 -18.73
C ASP A 496 18.08 19.98 -19.75
N ASP A 497 16.77 19.85 -19.96
CA ASP A 497 16.18 18.84 -20.85
C ASP A 497 16.24 19.24 -22.32
N GLY A 498 16.81 20.43 -22.64
CA GLY A 498 17.11 20.86 -24.01
C GLY A 498 15.88 21.21 -24.88
N GLU A 499 14.75 21.66 -24.25
CA GLU A 499 13.62 22.26 -24.97
C GLU A 499 13.83 23.76 -25.26
#